data_728bd5706bfebce2450e7b9a314ef835
#
_entry.id   728bd5706bfebce2450e7b9a314ef835
#
_cell.length_a   1.000
_cell.length_b   1.000
_cell.length_c   1.000
_cell.angle_alpha   90.00
_cell.angle_beta   90.00
_cell.angle_gamma   90.00
#
_symmetry.space_group_name_H-M   'P 1'
#
loop_
_entity.id
_entity.type
_entity.pdbx_description
1 polymer ?
#
loop_
_entity_poly.entity_id
_entity_poly.type
_entity_poly.pdbx_seq_one_letter_code
_entity_poly.pdbx_strand_id
1 'polypeptide(L)'
;MAKKGSLIVISGFSGVGKGTVVKKMVAEYGYSLSVSATTRAPREGEVDGREYYFRSVDEFRNLIDYNGFIEWAQYVENYYGTPRKFVEDEMAKGHDVILEIEVQGAMNVREQYPDAILIFITAPSAKGLRERLAGRGTESEEVIDKRMQRAVEESEDMQQYDYI
;
A
#
# COMPACT_ATOMS: atom_id res chain seq x y z
N MET A 1 10.12 28.35 -9.43
CA MET A 1 9.38 27.52 -8.45
C MET A 1 10.02 26.15 -8.44
N ALA A 2 10.30 25.58 -7.28
CA ALA A 2 10.80 24.20 -7.20
C ALA A 2 9.71 23.25 -7.77
N LYS A 3 10.12 22.27 -8.55
CA LYS A 3 9.21 21.26 -9.11
C LYS A 3 8.64 20.43 -7.95
N LYS A 4 7.32 20.31 -7.86
CA LYS A 4 6.64 19.43 -6.91
C LYS A 4 6.99 17.98 -7.23
N GLY A 5 7.23 17.16 -6.19
CA GLY A 5 7.44 15.73 -6.36
C GLY A 5 6.18 15.01 -6.84
N SER A 6 6.38 13.82 -7.38
CA SER A 6 5.30 12.95 -7.90
C SER A 6 4.77 12.03 -6.79
N LEU A 7 3.50 11.68 -6.87
CA LEU A 7 2.89 10.65 -6.04
C LEU A 7 2.83 9.34 -6.82
N ILE A 8 3.44 8.29 -6.28
CA ILE A 8 3.53 6.97 -6.91
C ILE A 8 2.81 5.97 -6.00
N VAL A 9 1.83 5.29 -6.54
CA VAL A 9 1.08 4.25 -5.83
C VAL A 9 1.49 2.89 -6.37
N ILE A 10 1.93 2.01 -5.48
CA ILE A 10 2.30 0.64 -5.82
C ILE A 10 1.31 -0.30 -5.14
N SER A 11 0.54 -0.99 -5.95
CA SER A 11 -0.36 -2.06 -5.54
C SER A 11 0.04 -3.39 -6.21
N GLY A 12 -0.67 -4.43 -5.93
CA GLY A 12 -0.46 -5.74 -6.55
C GLY A 12 -0.88 -6.87 -5.64
N PHE A 13 -0.90 -8.07 -6.18
CA PHE A 13 -1.39 -9.24 -5.47
C PHE A 13 -0.62 -9.51 -4.17
N SER A 14 -1.34 -10.02 -3.19
CA SER A 14 -0.71 -10.49 -1.94
C SER A 14 0.36 -11.55 -2.26
N GLY A 15 1.54 -11.40 -1.67
CA GLY A 15 2.65 -12.36 -1.88
C GLY A 15 3.47 -12.19 -3.15
N VAL A 16 3.17 -11.20 -4.00
CA VAL A 16 3.89 -10.98 -5.26
C VAL A 16 5.28 -10.36 -5.08
N GLY A 17 5.59 -9.80 -3.91
CA GLY A 17 6.90 -9.21 -3.62
C GLY A 17 6.95 -7.68 -3.66
N LYS A 18 5.80 -7.00 -3.54
CA LYS A 18 5.72 -5.51 -3.48
C LYS A 18 6.75 -4.88 -2.56
N GLY A 19 6.76 -5.31 -1.29
CA GLY A 19 7.67 -4.75 -0.30
C GLY A 19 9.15 -4.88 -0.66
N THR A 20 9.54 -5.94 -1.35
CA THR A 20 10.92 -6.12 -1.83
C THR A 20 11.26 -5.09 -2.91
N VAL A 21 10.35 -4.88 -3.87
CA VAL A 21 10.51 -3.88 -4.93
C VAL A 21 10.57 -2.48 -4.34
N VAL A 22 9.63 -2.14 -3.47
CA VAL A 22 9.57 -0.81 -2.82
C VAL A 22 10.82 -0.52 -2.02
N LYS A 23 11.29 -1.47 -1.19
CA LYS A 23 12.55 -1.31 -0.43
C LYS A 23 13.75 -1.04 -1.34
N LYS A 24 13.83 -1.75 -2.47
CA LYS A 24 14.90 -1.54 -3.44
C LYS A 24 14.80 -0.17 -4.10
N MET A 25 13.62 0.26 -4.49
CA MET A 25 13.40 1.60 -5.07
C MET A 25 13.82 2.71 -4.09
N VAL A 26 13.43 2.60 -2.83
CA VAL A 26 13.83 3.57 -1.79
C VAL A 26 15.34 3.59 -1.61
N ALA A 27 15.98 2.42 -1.53
CA ALA A 27 17.43 2.31 -1.30
C ALA A 27 18.27 2.82 -2.48
N GLU A 28 17.86 2.54 -3.72
CA GLU A 28 18.64 2.85 -4.92
C GLU A 28 18.36 4.25 -5.49
N TYR A 29 17.12 4.74 -5.36
CA TYR A 29 16.69 5.98 -6.01
C TYR A 29 16.29 7.10 -5.04
N GLY A 30 16.26 6.82 -3.73
CA GLY A 30 15.97 7.83 -2.71
C GLY A 30 14.52 8.32 -2.67
N TYR A 31 13.57 7.50 -3.11
CA TYR A 31 12.14 7.81 -2.95
C TYR A 31 11.75 7.91 -1.48
N SER A 32 10.83 8.81 -1.15
CA SER A 32 10.22 8.90 0.17
C SER A 32 9.10 7.86 0.28
N LEU A 33 9.21 6.92 1.23
CA LEU A 33 8.17 5.93 1.49
C LEU A 33 7.21 6.45 2.57
N SER A 34 5.93 6.52 2.24
CA SER A 34 4.91 6.81 3.24
C SER A 34 4.63 5.58 4.09
N VAL A 35 4.75 5.74 5.40
CA VAL A 35 4.37 4.72 6.39
C VAL A 35 2.89 4.87 6.71
N SER A 36 2.10 3.82 6.50
CA SER A 36 0.66 3.80 6.79
C SER A 36 0.39 3.71 8.29
N ALA A 37 -0.75 4.24 8.72
CA ALA A 37 -1.29 4.04 10.05
C ALA A 37 -2.23 2.81 10.07
N THR A 38 -2.30 2.13 11.20
CA THR A 38 -3.23 1.02 11.41
C THR A 38 -3.68 0.90 12.86
N THR A 39 -4.88 0.36 13.07
CA THR A 39 -5.40 0.01 14.40
C THR A 39 -5.04 -1.43 14.81
N ARG A 40 -4.43 -2.20 13.91
CA ARG A 40 -3.92 -3.54 14.20
C ARG A 40 -2.78 -3.45 15.23
N ALA A 41 -2.78 -4.35 16.20
CA ALA A 41 -1.65 -4.47 17.09
C ALA A 41 -0.35 -4.84 16.35
N PRO A 42 0.81 -4.32 16.77
CA PRO A 42 2.09 -4.70 16.18
C PRO A 42 2.34 -6.21 16.33
N ARG A 43 2.93 -6.79 15.28
CA ARG A 43 3.46 -8.17 15.34
C ARG A 43 4.84 -8.16 15.97
N GLU A 44 5.32 -9.36 16.33
CA GLU A 44 6.69 -9.49 16.82
C GLU A 44 7.72 -8.92 15.83
N GLY A 45 8.60 -8.05 16.31
CA GLY A 45 9.61 -7.37 15.51
C GLY A 45 9.16 -6.12 14.76
N GLU A 46 7.86 -5.80 14.73
CA GLU A 46 7.36 -4.54 14.16
C GLU A 46 7.56 -3.38 15.15
N VAL A 47 7.93 -2.21 14.60
CA VAL A 47 8.22 -1.00 15.37
C VAL A 47 7.35 0.15 14.87
N ASP A 48 6.76 0.90 15.82
CA ASP A 48 5.96 2.09 15.51
C ASP A 48 6.77 3.10 14.68
N GLY A 49 6.16 3.57 13.59
CA GLY A 49 6.78 4.50 12.66
C GLY A 49 7.71 3.87 11.62
N ARG A 50 7.97 2.56 11.68
CA ARG A 50 8.78 1.83 10.69
C ARG A 50 7.92 0.98 9.75
N GLU A 51 7.19 -0.01 10.26
CA GLU A 51 6.26 -0.82 9.47
C GLU A 51 4.92 -0.12 9.33
N TYR A 52 4.40 0.37 10.45
CA TYR A 52 3.17 1.15 10.56
C TYR A 52 3.28 2.19 11.66
N TYR A 53 2.44 3.21 11.60
CA TYR A 53 2.05 3.96 12.79
C TYR A 53 0.90 3.22 13.46
N PHE A 54 1.18 2.56 14.60
CA PHE A 54 0.17 1.83 15.35
C PHE A 54 -0.65 2.81 16.20
N ARG A 55 -1.96 2.86 15.98
CA ARG A 55 -2.87 3.80 16.61
C ARG A 55 -4.05 3.07 17.22
N SER A 56 -4.62 3.64 18.28
CA SER A 56 -5.93 3.20 18.78
C SER A 56 -7.02 3.52 17.78
N VAL A 57 -8.18 2.88 17.92
CA VAL A 57 -9.35 3.16 17.07
C VAL A 57 -9.78 4.62 17.21
N ASP A 58 -9.74 5.16 18.43
CA ASP A 58 -10.16 6.56 18.69
C ASP A 58 -9.18 7.56 18.04
N GLU A 59 -7.87 7.32 18.15
CA GLU A 59 -6.86 8.14 17.46
C GLU A 59 -7.02 8.09 15.93
N PHE A 60 -7.31 6.91 15.39
CA PHE A 60 -7.52 6.74 13.96
C PHE A 60 -8.80 7.47 13.49
N ARG A 61 -9.89 7.37 14.22
CA ARG A 61 -11.14 8.09 13.94
C ARG A 61 -10.94 9.59 14.00
N ASN A 62 -10.23 10.09 14.99
CA ASN A 62 -9.89 11.52 15.06
C ASN A 62 -9.13 11.98 13.82
N LEU A 63 -8.17 11.19 13.30
CA LEU A 63 -7.48 11.51 12.06
C LEU A 63 -8.41 11.55 10.86
N ILE A 64 -9.43 10.67 10.79
CA ILE A 64 -10.47 10.73 9.75
C ILE A 64 -11.23 12.05 9.84
N ASP A 65 -11.69 12.42 11.02
CA ASP A 65 -12.51 13.61 11.27
C ASP A 65 -11.77 14.91 10.89
N TYR A 66 -10.46 14.95 11.11
CA TYR A 66 -9.59 16.07 10.73
C TYR A 66 -9.02 15.96 9.30
N ASN A 67 -9.53 15.05 8.44
CA ASN A 67 -9.03 14.82 7.09
C ASN A 67 -7.51 14.52 7.05
N GLY A 68 -7.01 13.82 8.07
CA GLY A 68 -5.60 13.48 8.26
C GLY A 68 -5.07 12.36 7.37
N PHE A 69 -5.95 11.70 6.61
CA PHE A 69 -5.59 10.66 5.64
C PHE A 69 -5.85 11.09 4.20
N ILE A 70 -4.99 10.67 3.28
CA ILE A 70 -5.23 10.73 1.84
C ILE A 70 -6.30 9.70 1.47
N GLU A 71 -6.15 8.49 1.98
CA GLU A 71 -7.08 7.40 1.86
C GLU A 71 -7.08 6.59 3.16
N TRP A 72 -8.17 5.94 3.44
CA TRP A 72 -8.27 4.96 4.51
C TRP A 72 -9.33 3.91 4.18
N ALA A 73 -9.19 2.72 4.74
CA ALA A 73 -10.14 1.64 4.59
C ALA A 73 -10.18 0.77 5.84
N GLN A 74 -11.30 0.10 6.06
CA GLN A 74 -11.40 -0.97 7.04
C GLN A 74 -11.18 -2.30 6.34
N TYR A 75 -10.27 -3.09 6.87
CA TYR A 75 -10.02 -4.44 6.43
C TYR A 75 -10.17 -5.39 7.61
N VAL A 76 -11.18 -6.29 7.52
CA VAL A 76 -11.62 -7.16 8.62
C VAL A 76 -11.98 -6.30 9.84
N GLU A 77 -11.25 -6.38 10.94
CA GLU A 77 -11.51 -5.64 12.17
C GLU A 77 -10.66 -4.39 12.34
N ASN A 78 -9.70 -4.15 11.43
CA ASN A 78 -8.74 -3.08 11.56
C ASN A 78 -8.87 -2.02 10.47
N TYR A 79 -8.46 -0.80 10.83
CA TYR A 79 -8.35 0.32 9.90
C TYR A 79 -6.91 0.45 9.42
N TYR A 80 -6.77 0.92 8.19
CA TYR A 80 -5.50 1.25 7.54
C TYR A 80 -5.65 2.56 6.79
N GLY A 81 -4.66 3.44 6.87
CA GLY A 81 -4.74 4.73 6.19
C GLY A 81 -3.37 5.34 5.91
N THR A 82 -3.32 6.16 4.88
CA THR A 82 -2.12 6.89 4.47
C THR A 82 -2.15 8.31 5.03
N PRO A 83 -1.22 8.69 5.92
CA PRO A 83 -1.14 10.02 6.50
C PRO A 83 -0.93 11.10 5.43
N ARG A 84 -1.84 12.08 5.35
CA ARG A 84 -1.83 13.15 4.35
C ARG A 84 -0.64 14.08 4.49
N LYS A 85 -0.39 14.52 5.72
CA LYS A 85 0.64 15.55 5.97
C LYS A 85 2.02 15.14 5.51
N PHE A 86 2.45 13.92 5.78
CA PHE A 86 3.76 13.44 5.34
C PHE A 86 3.89 13.50 3.82
N VAL A 87 2.90 12.98 3.11
CA VAL A 87 2.91 12.91 1.65
C VAL A 87 2.97 14.31 1.04
N GLU A 88 2.11 15.21 1.49
CA GLU A 88 2.05 16.58 0.96
C GLU A 88 3.31 17.37 1.27
N ASP A 89 3.88 17.24 2.47
CA ASP A 89 5.12 17.91 2.87
C ASP A 89 6.32 17.42 2.02
N GLU A 90 6.45 16.11 1.80
CA GLU A 90 7.54 15.56 0.97
C GLU A 90 7.40 15.97 -0.50
N MET A 91 6.19 15.89 -1.06
CA MET A 91 5.96 16.36 -2.43
C MET A 91 6.25 17.86 -2.58
N ALA A 92 5.91 18.68 -1.59
CA ALA A 92 6.19 20.12 -1.61
C ALA A 92 7.71 20.43 -1.61
N LYS A 93 8.53 19.56 -1.01
CA LYS A 93 10.00 19.65 -1.05
C LYS A 93 10.59 19.18 -2.40
N GLY A 94 9.77 18.63 -3.30
CA GLY A 94 10.20 18.08 -4.58
C GLY A 94 10.59 16.61 -4.53
N HIS A 95 10.30 15.90 -3.44
CA HIS A 95 10.57 14.48 -3.31
C HIS A 95 9.42 13.66 -3.90
N ASP A 96 9.75 12.65 -4.68
CA ASP A 96 8.78 11.67 -5.15
C ASP A 96 8.42 10.72 -4.01
N VAL A 97 7.13 10.50 -3.79
CA VAL A 97 6.60 9.72 -2.65
C VAL A 97 5.96 8.44 -3.14
N ILE A 98 6.33 7.31 -2.52
CA ILE A 98 5.72 6.00 -2.76
C ILE A 98 4.68 5.69 -1.68
N LEU A 99 3.49 5.26 -2.11
CA LEU A 99 2.48 4.60 -1.29
C LEU A 99 2.44 3.12 -1.67
N GLU A 100 2.64 2.24 -0.71
CA GLU A 100 2.41 0.80 -0.87
C GLU A 100 1.06 0.47 -0.23
N ILE A 101 0.01 0.41 -1.04
CA ILE A 101 -1.38 0.28 -0.59
C ILE A 101 -2.18 -0.71 -1.42
N GLU A 102 -3.32 -1.13 -0.90
CA GLU A 102 -4.28 -2.02 -1.56
C GLU A 102 -5.00 -1.31 -2.71
N VAL A 103 -5.60 -2.10 -3.62
CA VAL A 103 -6.30 -1.61 -4.82
C VAL A 103 -7.38 -0.56 -4.47
N GLN A 104 -8.19 -0.82 -3.46
CA GLN A 104 -9.23 0.13 -3.03
C GLN A 104 -8.65 1.49 -2.63
N GLY A 105 -7.54 1.48 -1.88
CA GLY A 105 -6.84 2.71 -1.51
C GLY A 105 -6.26 3.42 -2.74
N ALA A 106 -5.73 2.69 -3.71
CA ALA A 106 -5.22 3.25 -4.95
C ALA A 106 -6.29 3.99 -5.75
N MET A 107 -7.51 3.45 -5.83
CA MET A 107 -8.64 4.10 -6.50
C MET A 107 -9.03 5.40 -5.78
N ASN A 108 -9.09 5.38 -4.46
CA ASN A 108 -9.36 6.58 -3.66
C ASN A 108 -8.28 7.67 -3.85
N VAL A 109 -7.01 7.26 -4.00
CA VAL A 109 -5.92 8.20 -4.32
C VAL A 109 -6.09 8.79 -5.71
N ARG A 110 -6.44 7.99 -6.72
CA ARG A 110 -6.65 8.46 -8.09
C ARG A 110 -7.73 9.56 -8.17
N GLU A 111 -8.79 9.43 -7.39
CA GLU A 111 -9.86 10.45 -7.36
C GLU A 111 -9.36 11.80 -6.80
N GLN A 112 -8.52 11.78 -5.78
CA GLN A 112 -8.01 12.99 -5.13
C GLN A 112 -6.75 13.56 -5.81
N TYR A 113 -5.94 12.70 -6.42
CA TYR A 113 -4.68 13.02 -7.08
C TYR A 113 -4.68 12.43 -8.51
N PRO A 114 -5.36 13.06 -9.47
CA PRO A 114 -5.46 12.53 -10.85
C PRO A 114 -4.10 12.31 -11.54
N ASP A 115 -3.09 13.09 -11.15
CA ASP A 115 -1.73 13.01 -11.69
C ASP A 115 -0.86 11.95 -10.99
N ALA A 116 -1.38 11.22 -9.98
CA ALA A 116 -0.66 10.14 -9.33
C ALA A 116 -0.36 9.01 -10.33
N ILE A 117 0.83 8.45 -10.23
CA ILE A 117 1.27 7.31 -11.06
C ILE A 117 0.90 6.02 -10.34
N LEU A 118 0.02 5.22 -10.91
CA LEU A 118 -0.42 3.95 -10.37
C LEU A 118 0.28 2.79 -11.05
N ILE A 119 0.97 1.97 -10.26
CA ILE A 119 1.72 0.80 -10.74
C ILE A 119 1.15 -0.45 -10.06
N PHE A 120 0.79 -1.45 -10.86
CA PHE A 120 0.32 -2.73 -10.36
C PHE A 120 1.39 -3.81 -10.55
N ILE A 121 1.83 -4.44 -9.45
CA ILE A 121 2.80 -5.54 -9.51
C ILE A 121 2.05 -6.88 -9.53
N THR A 122 2.24 -7.62 -10.59
CA THR A 122 1.66 -8.94 -10.79
C THR A 122 2.72 -10.05 -10.85
N ALA A 123 2.30 -11.30 -10.75
CA ALA A 123 3.13 -12.46 -11.06
C ALA A 123 2.99 -12.81 -12.56
N PRO A 124 3.99 -13.48 -13.16
CA PRO A 124 3.94 -13.88 -14.57
C PRO A 124 2.78 -14.83 -14.89
N SER A 125 2.26 -15.54 -13.89
CA SER A 125 1.12 -16.46 -14.03
C SER A 125 0.44 -16.71 -12.69
N ALA A 126 -0.83 -17.16 -12.74
CA ALA A 126 -1.57 -17.58 -11.55
C ALA A 126 -0.86 -18.73 -10.81
N LYS A 127 -0.27 -19.67 -11.56
CA LYS A 127 0.55 -20.76 -11.00
C LYS A 127 1.74 -20.21 -10.22
N GLY A 128 2.49 -19.27 -10.81
CA GLY A 128 3.64 -18.64 -10.15
C GLY A 128 3.24 -17.87 -8.89
N LEU A 129 2.07 -17.23 -8.87
CA LEU A 129 1.55 -16.56 -7.67
C LEU A 129 1.25 -17.58 -6.57
N ARG A 130 0.55 -18.69 -6.92
CA ARG A 130 0.24 -19.76 -5.98
C ARG A 130 1.51 -20.39 -5.38
N GLU A 131 2.51 -20.66 -6.21
CA GLU A 131 3.80 -21.20 -5.76
C GLU A 131 4.52 -20.26 -4.78
N ARG A 132 4.46 -18.94 -4.99
CA ARG A 132 5.00 -17.93 -4.07
C ARG A 132 4.28 -17.90 -2.73
N LEU A 133 2.95 -18.03 -2.75
CA LEU A 133 2.13 -18.10 -1.53
C LEU A 133 2.44 -19.37 -0.74
N ALA A 134 2.50 -20.53 -1.42
CA ALA A 134 2.81 -21.82 -0.80
C ALA A 134 4.26 -21.89 -0.28
N GLY A 135 5.20 -21.28 -0.99
CA GLY A 135 6.62 -21.29 -0.63
C GLY A 135 6.98 -20.57 0.66
N ARG A 136 6.07 -19.76 1.21
CA ARG A 136 6.24 -19.14 2.54
C ARG A 136 6.10 -20.15 3.68
N GLY A 137 5.47 -21.31 3.46
CA GLY A 137 5.35 -22.40 4.41
C GLY A 137 4.54 -22.10 5.69
N THR A 138 3.92 -20.93 5.75
CA THR A 138 3.22 -20.43 6.96
C THR A 138 1.70 -20.51 6.86
N GLU A 139 1.16 -20.92 5.70
CA GLU A 139 -0.27 -20.83 5.42
C GLU A 139 -0.84 -22.17 4.97
N SER A 140 -2.09 -22.42 5.37
CA SER A 140 -2.85 -23.60 4.91
C SER A 140 -3.29 -23.43 3.45
N GLU A 141 -3.58 -24.54 2.78
CA GLU A 141 -4.16 -24.54 1.42
C GLU A 141 -5.43 -23.69 1.32
N GLU A 142 -6.29 -23.74 2.35
CA GLU A 142 -7.51 -22.93 2.39
C GLU A 142 -7.21 -21.42 2.38
N VAL A 143 -6.18 -20.99 3.10
CA VAL A 143 -5.75 -19.58 3.11
C VAL A 143 -5.17 -19.19 1.75
N ILE A 144 -4.38 -20.07 1.14
CA ILE A 144 -3.83 -19.86 -0.20
C ILE A 144 -4.98 -19.70 -1.22
N ASP A 145 -5.99 -20.57 -1.18
CA ASP A 145 -7.14 -20.50 -2.08
C ASP A 145 -7.91 -19.18 -1.91
N LYS A 146 -8.14 -18.72 -0.69
CA LYS A 146 -8.77 -17.41 -0.42
C LYS A 146 -7.95 -16.25 -1.01
N ARG A 147 -6.63 -16.31 -0.90
CA ARG A 147 -5.75 -15.29 -1.49
C ARG A 147 -5.76 -15.33 -3.01
N MET A 148 -5.82 -16.52 -3.60
CA MET A 148 -5.94 -16.66 -5.06
C MET A 148 -7.28 -16.12 -5.56
N GLN A 149 -8.37 -16.38 -4.83
CA GLN A 149 -9.68 -15.81 -5.16
C GLN A 149 -9.65 -14.28 -5.12
N ARG A 150 -9.04 -13.71 -4.07
CA ARG A 150 -8.88 -12.26 -3.96
C ARG A 150 -8.04 -11.68 -5.11
N ALA A 151 -7.00 -12.39 -5.55
CA ALA A 151 -6.20 -11.95 -6.69
C ALA A 151 -7.01 -11.89 -7.99
N VAL A 152 -7.99 -12.79 -8.18
CA VAL A 152 -8.93 -12.70 -9.31
C VAL A 152 -9.77 -11.43 -9.22
N GLU A 153 -10.34 -11.13 -8.06
CA GLU A 153 -11.13 -9.91 -7.83
C GLU A 153 -10.29 -8.64 -8.08
N GLU A 154 -9.09 -8.58 -7.51
CA GLU A 154 -8.16 -7.46 -7.69
C GLU A 154 -7.69 -7.29 -9.15
N SER A 155 -7.67 -8.38 -9.93
CA SER A 155 -7.28 -8.34 -11.34
C SER A 155 -8.26 -7.55 -12.23
N GLU A 156 -9.52 -7.43 -11.81
CA GLU A 156 -10.53 -6.65 -12.53
C GLU A 156 -10.19 -5.15 -12.56
N ASP A 157 -9.50 -4.67 -11.52
CA ASP A 157 -9.10 -3.27 -11.39
C ASP A 157 -7.74 -2.94 -12.03
N MET A 158 -6.99 -3.95 -12.49
CA MET A 158 -5.64 -3.75 -13.06
C MET A 158 -5.63 -2.76 -14.24
N GLN A 159 -6.69 -2.73 -15.05
CA GLN A 159 -6.81 -1.82 -16.19
C GLN A 159 -6.89 -0.34 -15.80
N GLN A 160 -7.12 -0.03 -14.53
CA GLN A 160 -7.16 1.35 -14.01
C GLN A 160 -5.75 1.88 -13.64
N TYR A 161 -4.74 1.03 -13.72
CA TYR A 161 -3.36 1.38 -13.45
C TYR A 161 -2.64 1.87 -14.70
N ASP A 162 -1.69 2.78 -14.51
CA ASP A 162 -0.90 3.34 -15.62
C ASP A 162 0.14 2.32 -16.11
N TYR A 163 0.65 1.47 -15.20
CA TYR A 163 1.65 0.43 -15.48
C TYR A 163 1.31 -0.88 -14.79
N ILE A 164 1.59 -1.99 -15.46
CA ILE A 164 1.46 -3.36 -14.95
C ILE A 164 2.81 -4.07 -15.13
#